data_bcf7d23230b95d2886b2cd99f63d626a
#
_entry.id   bcf7d23230b95d2886b2cd99f63d626a
#
_cell.length_a   1.000
_cell.length_b   1.000
_cell.length_c   1.000
_cell.angle_alpha   90.00
_cell.angle_beta   90.00
_cell.angle_gamma   90.00
#
_symmetry.space_group_name_H-M   'P 1'
#
loop_
_entity.id
_entity.type
_entity.pdbx_description
1 polymer ?
#
loop_
_entity_poly.entity_id
_entity_poly.type
_entity_poly.pdbx_seq_one_letter_code
_entity_poly.pdbx_strand_id
1 'polypeptide(L)'
;MSVIKMTDLDLAGKRIFIRADLNVPVKEGKVTSDARIRASLPTIELALKQGAKVMVTSHLGRPTEGEYNEEFSLLPVVNYLKDKLSAPVRLVKDYLDGVEVAAGELVVLENVRFNKGEKKDDEALSKKYAALCDVFVMDAFGTAHRAQASTHGISKFADVACAGPLLAAELDALGKALKEPARPMVAIVGGSKVSTKLTVLDSLSKIADQLIVGGGIANTFVAAQGHNVGKSLYEADLVDEAKRLLTTCDIPVPTDVRVATEFSETAPATLKSVSDVKEDEQILDIGDASAQQLADILKNAKTILWNGPVGVFEFPNFRKGTEIVANAIADSEAFSIAGGGDTLAAIDLFGIADKISYISTGGGAFLEFVEGKVLPAVAMLEERAKK
;
A
#
# COMPACT_ATOMS: atom_id res chain seq x y z
N MET A 1 -4.33 9.23 15.51
CA MET A 1 -3.22 10.02 14.95
C MET A 1 -3.74 11.42 14.65
N SER A 2 -3.12 12.43 15.26
CA SER A 2 -3.56 13.81 15.10
C SER A 2 -2.61 14.55 14.16
N VAL A 3 -3.07 14.80 12.94
CA VAL A 3 -2.36 15.61 11.95
C VAL A 3 -3.24 16.79 11.53
N ILE A 4 -2.61 17.88 11.10
CA ILE A 4 -3.35 18.98 10.48
C ILE A 4 -3.83 18.49 9.12
N LYS A 5 -5.11 18.66 8.82
CA LYS A 5 -5.67 18.27 7.52
C LYS A 5 -5.72 19.47 6.58
N MET A 6 -5.29 19.29 5.34
CA MET A 6 -5.34 20.31 4.31
C MET A 6 -6.77 20.89 4.16
N THR A 7 -7.78 20.05 4.30
CA THR A 7 -9.20 20.44 4.18
C THR A 7 -9.67 21.42 5.25
N ASP A 8 -8.95 21.53 6.37
CA ASP A 8 -9.26 22.45 7.46
C ASP A 8 -8.58 23.81 7.33
N LEU A 9 -7.80 24.02 6.28
CA LEU A 9 -7.01 25.23 6.07
C LEU A 9 -7.61 26.15 5.02
N ASP A 10 -7.40 27.46 5.19
CA ASP A 10 -7.66 28.44 4.15
C ASP A 10 -6.41 28.55 3.27
N LEU A 11 -6.53 28.17 2.01
CA LEU A 11 -5.42 28.10 1.06
C LEU A 11 -5.40 29.29 0.08
N ALA A 12 -6.43 30.15 0.10
CA ALA A 12 -6.57 31.23 -0.87
C ALA A 12 -5.34 32.15 -0.90
N GLY A 13 -4.76 32.34 -2.07
CA GLY A 13 -3.59 33.20 -2.28
C GLY A 13 -2.28 32.68 -1.71
N LYS A 14 -2.28 31.53 -1.04
CA LYS A 14 -1.07 30.96 -0.43
C LYS A 14 -0.31 30.06 -1.40
N ARG A 15 1.00 29.97 -1.18
CA ARG A 15 1.88 29.10 -1.94
C ARG A 15 1.80 27.69 -1.32
N ILE A 16 1.28 26.74 -2.07
CA ILE A 16 1.05 25.37 -1.60
C ILE A 16 2.02 24.43 -2.30
N PHE A 17 2.78 23.66 -1.54
CA PHE A 17 3.67 22.64 -2.04
C PHE A 17 3.07 21.25 -1.73
N ILE A 18 2.59 20.56 -2.76
CA ILE A 18 2.01 19.22 -2.61
C ILE A 18 3.04 18.18 -2.99
N ARG A 19 3.40 17.33 -2.04
CA ARG A 19 4.19 16.12 -2.32
C ARG A 19 3.23 14.99 -2.64
N ALA A 20 3.03 14.76 -3.91
CA ALA A 20 2.15 13.70 -4.42
C ALA A 20 2.96 12.44 -4.79
N ASP A 21 2.28 11.36 -5.09
CA ASP A 21 2.86 10.19 -5.75
C ASP A 21 2.41 10.17 -7.21
N LEU A 22 3.30 10.65 -8.08
CA LEU A 22 3.12 10.69 -9.52
C LEU A 22 4.12 9.75 -10.21
N ASN A 23 4.63 8.77 -9.48
CA ASN A 23 5.54 7.77 -10.01
C ASN A 23 4.76 6.73 -10.82
N VAL A 24 4.51 7.08 -12.07
CA VAL A 24 3.68 6.31 -12.99
C VAL A 24 4.54 5.70 -14.10
N PRO A 25 4.10 4.58 -14.70
CA PRO A 25 4.79 4.03 -15.86
C PRO A 25 4.66 4.96 -17.06
N VAL A 26 5.78 5.18 -17.73
CA VAL A 26 5.88 6.03 -18.92
C VAL A 26 6.52 5.22 -20.04
N LYS A 27 5.92 5.25 -21.23
CA LYS A 27 6.44 4.61 -22.43
C LYS A 27 6.35 5.59 -23.59
N GLU A 28 7.49 5.80 -24.28
CA GLU A 28 7.56 6.71 -25.43
C GLU A 28 7.04 8.12 -25.11
N GLY A 29 7.38 8.63 -23.92
CA GLY A 29 6.98 9.96 -23.48
C GLY A 29 5.52 10.10 -23.06
N LYS A 30 4.79 8.98 -22.95
CA LYS A 30 3.37 8.98 -22.55
C LYS A 30 3.11 8.14 -21.31
N VAL A 31 2.26 8.63 -20.43
CA VAL A 31 1.77 7.89 -19.27
C VAL A 31 0.93 6.71 -19.74
N THR A 32 1.30 5.49 -19.34
CA THR A 32 0.58 4.25 -19.71
C THR A 32 -0.41 3.79 -18.67
N SER A 33 -0.29 4.26 -17.44
CA SER A 33 -1.28 4.04 -16.37
C SER A 33 -1.39 5.31 -15.54
N ASP A 34 -2.59 5.84 -15.44
CA ASP A 34 -2.86 7.14 -14.81
C ASP A 34 -3.45 7.03 -13.40
N ALA A 35 -3.51 5.83 -12.84
CA ALA A 35 -4.20 5.58 -11.57
C ALA A 35 -3.71 6.48 -10.44
N ARG A 36 -2.39 6.64 -10.28
CA ARG A 36 -1.81 7.49 -9.23
C ARG A 36 -2.07 8.97 -9.48
N ILE A 37 -2.04 9.40 -10.74
CA ILE A 37 -2.36 10.79 -11.10
C ILE A 37 -3.82 11.08 -10.77
N ARG A 38 -4.73 10.20 -11.18
CA ARG A 38 -6.17 10.34 -10.88
C ARG A 38 -6.43 10.41 -9.37
N ALA A 39 -5.73 9.60 -8.59
CA ALA A 39 -5.84 9.61 -7.13
C ALA A 39 -5.38 10.94 -6.52
N SER A 40 -4.42 11.62 -7.14
CA SER A 40 -3.88 12.90 -6.67
C SER A 40 -4.69 14.12 -7.17
N LEU A 41 -5.51 13.97 -8.21
CA LEU A 41 -6.28 15.09 -8.77
C LEU A 41 -7.19 15.80 -7.76
N PRO A 42 -7.94 15.10 -6.88
CA PRO A 42 -8.78 15.79 -5.90
C PRO A 42 -8.02 16.76 -5.00
N THR A 43 -6.80 16.39 -4.58
CA THR A 43 -5.94 17.26 -3.76
C THR A 43 -5.52 18.52 -4.54
N ILE A 44 -5.08 18.33 -5.79
CA ILE A 44 -4.67 19.43 -6.67
C ILE A 44 -5.85 20.37 -6.95
N GLU A 45 -6.99 19.80 -7.32
CA GLU A 45 -8.20 20.55 -7.63
C GLU A 45 -8.72 21.33 -6.44
N LEU A 46 -8.64 20.76 -5.23
CA LEU A 46 -9.04 21.45 -4.00
C LEU A 46 -8.25 22.74 -3.81
N ALA A 47 -6.93 22.68 -3.97
CA ALA A 47 -6.07 23.85 -3.84
C ALA A 47 -6.32 24.88 -4.96
N LEU A 48 -6.44 24.42 -6.20
CA LEU A 48 -6.73 25.31 -7.34
C LEU A 48 -8.06 26.03 -7.20
N LYS A 49 -9.09 25.31 -6.75
CA LYS A 49 -10.44 25.87 -6.55
C LYS A 49 -10.47 26.98 -5.52
N GLN A 50 -9.60 26.92 -4.51
CA GLN A 50 -9.50 27.98 -3.50
C GLN A 50 -8.69 29.19 -3.97
N GLY A 51 -8.15 29.18 -5.17
CA GLY A 51 -7.33 30.27 -5.68
C GLY A 51 -5.92 30.29 -5.12
N ALA A 52 -5.40 29.12 -4.72
CA ALA A 52 -4.03 29.00 -4.23
C ALA A 52 -3.00 29.05 -5.38
N LYS A 53 -1.76 29.32 -5.01
CA LYS A 53 -0.60 29.24 -5.89
C LYS A 53 -0.02 27.82 -5.71
N VAL A 54 -0.32 26.92 -6.64
CA VAL A 54 -0.13 25.49 -6.44
C VAL A 54 1.12 24.95 -7.12
N MET A 55 1.98 24.32 -6.32
CA MET A 55 3.14 23.56 -6.78
C MET A 55 2.90 22.09 -6.42
N VAL A 56 3.17 21.17 -7.33
CA VAL A 56 3.13 19.74 -7.08
C VAL A 56 4.43 19.11 -7.55
N THR A 57 4.90 18.12 -6.80
CA THR A 57 6.09 17.35 -7.20
C THR A 57 5.96 15.90 -6.78
N SER A 58 6.88 15.09 -7.29
CA SER A 58 6.99 13.66 -7.02
C SER A 58 8.38 13.19 -7.39
N HIS A 59 8.71 11.99 -6.96
CA HIS A 59 9.76 11.23 -7.63
C HIS A 59 9.15 10.47 -8.83
N LEU A 60 9.99 10.09 -9.77
CA LEU A 60 9.65 9.22 -10.89
C LEU A 60 10.87 8.36 -11.21
N GLY A 61 10.72 7.04 -11.11
CA GLY A 61 11.80 6.11 -11.35
C GLY A 61 12.95 6.23 -10.35
N ARG A 62 14.13 5.82 -10.80
CA ARG A 62 15.36 5.79 -9.98
C ARG A 62 16.52 6.48 -10.71
N PRO A 63 16.45 7.79 -10.92
CA PRO A 63 17.55 8.52 -11.54
C PRO A 63 18.75 8.62 -10.59
N THR A 64 19.89 9.00 -11.15
CA THR A 64 21.07 9.38 -10.36
C THR A 64 20.86 10.79 -9.81
N GLU A 65 20.98 10.98 -8.49
CA GLU A 65 20.85 12.29 -7.88
C GLU A 65 21.94 13.26 -8.38
N GLY A 66 21.55 14.51 -8.60
CA GLY A 66 22.41 15.55 -9.10
C GLY A 66 22.53 15.61 -10.63
N GLU A 67 21.84 14.70 -11.32
CA GLU A 67 21.90 14.63 -12.79
C GLU A 67 20.48 14.66 -13.37
N TYR A 68 20.24 15.59 -14.31
CA TYR A 68 19.01 15.58 -15.09
C TYR A 68 19.05 14.43 -16.11
N ASN A 69 17.94 13.69 -16.20
CA ASN A 69 17.76 12.65 -17.21
C ASN A 69 16.32 12.72 -17.73
N GLU A 70 16.18 12.99 -19.01
CA GLU A 70 14.87 13.13 -19.65
C GLU A 70 13.97 11.91 -19.46
N GLU A 71 14.54 10.71 -19.37
CA GLU A 71 13.81 9.47 -19.13
C GLU A 71 12.98 9.51 -17.84
N PHE A 72 13.46 10.26 -16.85
CA PHE A 72 12.82 10.37 -15.53
C PHE A 72 12.14 11.72 -15.29
N SER A 73 11.97 12.53 -16.35
CA SER A 73 11.29 13.81 -16.25
C SER A 73 9.79 13.63 -15.99
N LEU A 74 9.21 14.55 -15.23
CA LEU A 74 7.76 14.62 -15.01
C LEU A 74 7.00 15.25 -16.19
N LEU A 75 7.67 15.57 -17.30
CA LEU A 75 7.01 16.17 -18.46
C LEU A 75 5.80 15.35 -18.97
N PRO A 76 5.87 14.01 -19.06
CA PRO A 76 4.70 13.21 -19.45
C PRO A 76 3.51 13.40 -18.51
N VAL A 77 3.75 13.55 -17.21
CA VAL A 77 2.73 13.81 -16.21
C VAL A 77 2.13 15.22 -16.43
N VAL A 78 2.96 16.20 -16.72
CA VAL A 78 2.51 17.56 -17.04
C VAL A 78 1.60 17.57 -18.26
N ASN A 79 1.98 16.87 -19.32
CA ASN A 79 1.16 16.76 -20.52
C ASN A 79 -0.20 16.09 -20.25
N TYR A 80 -0.20 15.06 -19.39
CA TYR A 80 -1.44 14.44 -18.93
C TYR A 80 -2.32 15.44 -18.16
N LEU A 81 -1.74 16.19 -17.22
CA LEU A 81 -2.47 17.16 -16.40
C LEU A 81 -3.04 18.32 -17.23
N LYS A 82 -2.33 18.75 -18.27
CA LYS A 82 -2.84 19.79 -19.19
C LYS A 82 -4.15 19.38 -19.85
N ASP A 83 -4.30 18.09 -20.17
CA ASP A 83 -5.51 17.58 -20.80
C ASP A 83 -6.66 17.38 -19.79
N LYS A 84 -6.37 17.27 -18.51
CA LYS A 84 -7.36 16.99 -17.46
C LYS A 84 -7.81 18.22 -16.68
N LEU A 85 -6.98 19.24 -16.60
CA LEU A 85 -7.25 20.44 -15.81
C LEU A 85 -7.53 21.64 -16.73
N SER A 86 -8.47 22.48 -16.33
CA SER A 86 -8.73 23.76 -17.02
C SER A 86 -7.72 24.85 -16.61
N ALA A 87 -7.04 24.69 -15.47
CA ALA A 87 -6.01 25.60 -14.99
C ALA A 87 -4.75 25.55 -15.88
N PRO A 88 -3.99 26.64 -15.99
CA PRO A 88 -2.68 26.59 -16.62
C PRO A 88 -1.73 25.65 -15.87
N VAL A 89 -1.01 24.80 -16.60
CA VAL A 89 -0.06 23.84 -16.04
C VAL A 89 1.28 23.99 -16.76
N ARG A 90 2.37 24.08 -16.00
CA ARG A 90 3.71 24.12 -16.58
C ARG A 90 4.72 23.37 -15.71
N LEU A 91 5.80 22.91 -16.32
CA LEU A 91 6.92 22.25 -15.65
C LEU A 91 8.02 23.28 -15.36
N VAL A 92 8.58 23.25 -14.16
CA VAL A 92 9.76 24.06 -13.79
C VAL A 92 10.89 23.12 -13.35
N LYS A 93 12.04 23.23 -14.02
CA LYS A 93 13.22 22.40 -13.72
C LYS A 93 14.05 22.99 -12.58
N ASP A 94 14.35 24.29 -12.65
CA ASP A 94 15.22 24.99 -11.69
C ASP A 94 14.35 25.77 -10.70
N TYR A 95 14.02 25.17 -9.58
CA TYR A 95 13.09 25.76 -8.60
C TYR A 95 13.70 25.93 -7.21
N LEU A 96 14.89 25.41 -6.94
CA LEU A 96 15.45 25.38 -5.58
C LEU A 96 15.74 26.77 -5.01
N ASP A 97 15.96 27.76 -5.85
CA ASP A 97 16.21 29.15 -5.44
C ASP A 97 14.97 30.05 -5.57
N GLY A 98 13.85 29.45 -5.88
CA GLY A 98 12.56 30.13 -5.99
C GLY A 98 11.82 29.81 -7.26
N VAL A 99 10.52 29.97 -7.22
CA VAL A 99 9.64 29.80 -8.38
C VAL A 99 8.44 30.74 -8.22
N GLU A 100 8.07 31.40 -9.31
CA GLU A 100 6.87 32.24 -9.33
C GLU A 100 5.67 31.42 -9.76
N VAL A 101 4.59 31.51 -8.98
CA VAL A 101 3.33 30.81 -9.24
C VAL A 101 2.19 31.81 -9.10
N ALA A 102 1.31 31.88 -10.09
CA ALA A 102 0.12 32.69 -10.02
C ALA A 102 -1.02 31.96 -9.28
N ALA A 103 -1.91 32.73 -8.66
CA ALA A 103 -3.12 32.14 -8.07
C ALA A 103 -3.95 31.44 -9.14
N GLY A 104 -4.35 30.19 -8.87
CA GLY A 104 -5.10 29.36 -9.81
C GLY A 104 -4.23 28.67 -10.87
N GLU A 105 -2.90 28.82 -10.81
CA GLU A 105 -1.94 28.13 -11.68
C GLU A 105 -1.38 26.89 -10.98
N LEU A 106 -1.13 25.84 -11.75
CA LEU A 106 -0.41 24.64 -11.29
C LEU A 106 0.99 24.62 -11.90
N VAL A 107 1.99 24.62 -11.04
CA VAL A 107 3.39 24.41 -11.43
C VAL A 107 3.79 23.01 -10.97
N VAL A 108 4.30 22.21 -11.89
CA VAL A 108 4.91 20.92 -11.56
C VAL A 108 6.41 21.14 -11.41
N LEU A 109 6.92 20.92 -10.21
CA LEU A 109 8.35 20.98 -9.93
C LEU A 109 8.97 19.64 -10.37
N GLU A 110 10.04 19.72 -11.15
CA GLU A 110 10.70 18.54 -11.74
C GLU A 110 11.10 17.52 -10.67
N ASN A 111 11.21 16.26 -11.08
CA ASN A 111 11.51 15.09 -10.25
C ASN A 111 12.47 15.42 -9.09
N VAL A 112 11.99 15.25 -7.87
CA VAL A 112 12.77 15.56 -6.66
C VAL A 112 14.04 14.73 -6.53
N ARG A 113 14.07 13.56 -7.16
CA ARG A 113 15.28 12.69 -7.16
C ARG A 113 16.40 13.18 -8.06
N PHE A 114 16.18 14.23 -8.84
CA PHE A 114 17.26 14.95 -9.49
C PHE A 114 18.04 15.82 -8.51
N ASN A 115 17.47 16.14 -7.37
CA ASN A 115 18.10 17.00 -6.37
C ASN A 115 19.02 16.21 -5.46
N LYS A 116 20.27 16.58 -5.39
CA LYS A 116 21.26 15.97 -4.50
C LYS A 116 20.85 16.16 -3.04
N GLY A 117 20.80 15.07 -2.30
CA GLY A 117 20.39 15.09 -0.89
C GLY A 117 18.95 14.68 -0.65
N GLU A 118 18.14 14.46 -1.69
CA GLU A 118 16.73 14.07 -1.53
C GLU A 118 16.58 12.78 -0.70
N LYS A 119 17.29 11.71 -1.08
CA LYS A 119 17.20 10.42 -0.40
C LYS A 119 17.80 10.44 1.01
N LYS A 120 18.76 11.32 1.25
CA LYS A 120 19.45 11.46 2.54
C LYS A 120 18.72 12.35 3.53
N ASP A 121 17.57 12.89 3.14
CA ASP A 121 16.82 13.82 3.98
C ASP A 121 17.66 15.04 4.36
N ASP A 122 18.42 15.56 3.39
CA ASP A 122 19.37 16.65 3.60
C ASP A 122 18.69 17.90 4.14
N GLU A 123 19.25 18.46 5.21
CA GLU A 123 18.65 19.63 5.88
C GLU A 123 18.65 20.87 5.00
N ALA A 124 19.74 21.16 4.31
CA ALA A 124 19.82 22.32 3.44
C ALA A 124 18.80 22.25 2.29
N LEU A 125 18.67 21.07 1.68
CA LEU A 125 17.68 20.83 0.62
C LEU A 125 16.25 20.96 1.17
N SER A 126 15.99 20.39 2.33
CA SER A 126 14.67 20.48 3.00
C SER A 126 14.27 21.93 3.28
N LYS A 127 15.21 22.77 3.70
CA LYS A 127 15.00 24.20 3.92
C LYS A 127 14.70 24.94 2.61
N LYS A 128 15.37 24.57 1.51
CA LYS A 128 15.08 25.14 0.19
C LYS A 128 13.66 24.82 -0.26
N TYR A 129 13.23 23.57 -0.10
CA TYR A 129 11.84 23.21 -0.41
C TYR A 129 10.85 24.01 0.46
N ALA A 130 11.10 24.09 1.75
CA ALA A 130 10.22 24.79 2.69
C ALA A 130 10.10 26.28 2.36
N ALA A 131 11.18 26.91 1.89
CA ALA A 131 11.18 28.31 1.50
C ALA A 131 10.30 28.61 0.28
N LEU A 132 9.94 27.61 -0.51
CA LEU A 132 9.09 27.75 -1.69
C LEU A 132 7.61 27.94 -1.34
N CYS A 133 7.18 27.60 -0.13
CA CYS A 133 5.76 27.51 0.19
C CYS A 133 5.40 28.11 1.54
N ASP A 134 4.13 28.44 1.69
CA ASP A 134 3.49 28.82 2.94
C ASP A 134 2.90 27.58 3.63
N VAL A 135 2.43 26.59 2.84
CA VAL A 135 1.86 25.34 3.33
C VAL A 135 2.47 24.17 2.55
N PHE A 136 3.02 23.22 3.29
CA PHE A 136 3.43 21.93 2.74
C PHE A 136 2.31 20.90 2.96
N VAL A 137 1.98 20.18 1.90
CA VAL A 137 0.97 19.10 1.92
C VAL A 137 1.64 17.77 1.59
N MET A 138 1.67 16.87 2.54
CA MET A 138 2.11 15.50 2.32
C MET A 138 0.90 14.67 1.88
N ASP A 139 0.95 14.13 0.68
CA ASP A 139 -0.17 13.37 0.10
C ASP A 139 0.27 12.06 -0.56
N ALA A 140 1.49 11.62 -0.26
CA ALA A 140 2.09 10.43 -0.85
C ALA A 140 2.30 9.35 0.21
N PHE A 141 1.22 8.65 0.61
CA PHE A 141 1.32 7.58 1.60
C PHE A 141 2.34 6.51 1.20
N GLY A 142 2.41 6.15 -0.07
CA GLY A 142 3.35 5.13 -0.57
C GLY A 142 4.82 5.42 -0.31
N THR A 143 5.18 6.66 0.01
CA THR A 143 6.55 7.07 0.36
C THR A 143 6.70 7.53 1.81
N ALA A 144 5.63 7.46 2.60
CA ALA A 144 5.62 7.98 3.98
C ALA A 144 6.54 7.21 4.93
N HIS A 145 6.93 5.99 4.57
CA HIS A 145 7.85 5.15 5.35
C HIS A 145 9.33 5.51 5.14
N ARG A 146 9.62 6.45 4.25
CA ARG A 146 10.99 6.88 3.96
C ARG A 146 11.22 8.31 4.43
N ALA A 147 12.27 8.51 5.24
CA ALA A 147 12.69 9.84 5.65
C ALA A 147 13.53 10.46 4.53
N GLN A 148 12.87 11.24 3.67
CA GLN A 148 13.51 11.95 2.55
C GLN A 148 13.19 13.43 2.62
N ALA A 149 13.94 14.26 1.89
CA ALA A 149 13.79 15.72 2.00
C ALA A 149 12.38 16.19 1.63
N SER A 150 11.78 15.68 0.55
CA SER A 150 10.46 16.11 0.07
C SER A 150 9.28 15.47 0.81
N THR A 151 9.51 14.42 1.60
CA THR A 151 8.46 13.71 2.35
C THR A 151 8.51 13.98 3.84
N HIS A 152 9.69 14.19 4.39
CA HIS A 152 9.93 14.31 5.82
C HIS A 152 10.62 15.62 6.18
N GLY A 153 11.82 15.88 5.65
CA GLY A 153 12.63 17.04 6.02
C GLY A 153 11.93 18.37 5.82
N ILE A 154 11.23 18.54 4.71
CA ILE A 154 10.45 19.75 4.41
C ILE A 154 9.44 20.07 5.53
N SER A 155 8.83 19.05 6.12
CA SER A 155 7.86 19.24 7.20
C SER A 155 8.45 19.87 8.44
N LYS A 156 9.77 19.72 8.67
CA LYS A 156 10.43 20.35 9.81
C LYS A 156 10.49 21.86 9.68
N PHE A 157 10.63 22.38 8.47
CA PHE A 157 10.96 23.77 8.18
C PHE A 157 9.85 24.57 7.54
N ALA A 158 8.82 23.93 7.00
CA ALA A 158 7.66 24.62 6.44
C ALA A 158 6.88 25.34 7.55
N ASP A 159 6.32 26.50 7.25
CA ASP A 159 5.51 27.25 8.21
C ASP A 159 4.30 26.42 8.68
N VAL A 160 3.63 25.78 7.75
CA VAL A 160 2.53 24.84 8.02
C VAL A 160 2.79 23.54 7.28
N ALA A 161 2.67 22.40 7.97
CA ALA A 161 2.80 21.08 7.39
C ALA A 161 1.54 20.26 7.69
N CYS A 162 0.89 19.78 6.66
CA CYS A 162 -0.40 19.08 6.77
C CYS A 162 -0.47 17.84 5.90
N ALA A 163 -1.49 17.00 6.16
CA ALA A 163 -1.83 15.85 5.34
C ALA A 163 -2.84 16.25 4.28
N GLY A 164 -2.59 15.84 3.04
CA GLY A 164 -3.57 15.94 1.98
C GLY A 164 -4.70 14.92 2.17
N PRO A 165 -5.80 15.07 1.42
CA PRO A 165 -6.96 14.17 1.53
C PRO A 165 -6.63 12.69 1.32
N LEU A 166 -5.73 12.37 0.40
CA LEU A 166 -5.35 10.99 0.12
C LEU A 166 -4.61 10.36 1.29
N LEU A 167 -3.62 11.07 1.85
CA LEU A 167 -2.90 10.60 3.04
C LEU A 167 -3.84 10.50 4.26
N ALA A 168 -4.67 11.49 4.48
CA ALA A 168 -5.61 11.50 5.61
C ALA A 168 -6.58 10.32 5.53
N ALA A 169 -7.12 10.00 4.35
CA ALA A 169 -8.01 8.87 4.14
C ALA A 169 -7.32 7.54 4.44
N GLU A 170 -6.06 7.39 4.01
CA GLU A 170 -5.25 6.20 4.29
C GLU A 170 -5.04 6.01 5.79
N LEU A 171 -4.66 7.08 6.49
CA LEU A 171 -4.43 7.04 7.94
C LEU A 171 -5.71 6.74 8.71
N ASP A 172 -6.83 7.31 8.30
CA ASP A 172 -8.14 7.06 8.92
C ASP A 172 -8.56 5.59 8.74
N ALA A 173 -8.40 5.04 7.53
CA ALA A 173 -8.73 3.65 7.23
C ALA A 173 -7.87 2.67 8.03
N LEU A 174 -6.56 2.90 8.08
CA LEU A 174 -5.62 2.07 8.83
C LEU A 174 -5.87 2.16 10.33
N GLY A 175 -6.15 3.35 10.84
CA GLY A 175 -6.50 3.56 12.25
C GLY A 175 -7.76 2.80 12.64
N LYS A 176 -8.78 2.84 11.80
CA LYS A 176 -10.05 2.14 12.00
C LYS A 176 -9.86 0.61 12.02
N ALA A 177 -8.95 0.08 11.20
CA ALA A 177 -8.70 -1.35 11.12
C ALA A 177 -7.79 -1.87 12.25
N LEU A 178 -6.86 -1.06 12.76
CA LEU A 178 -5.76 -1.55 13.60
C LEU A 178 -5.76 -1.04 15.04
N LYS A 179 -6.29 0.15 15.32
CA LYS A 179 -6.23 0.73 16.68
C LYS A 179 -7.36 0.23 17.58
N GLU A 180 -8.58 0.41 17.15
CA GLU A 180 -9.77 -0.05 17.87
C GLU A 180 -10.73 -0.70 16.87
N PRO A 181 -10.35 -1.86 16.31
CA PRO A 181 -11.19 -2.48 15.29
C PRO A 181 -12.51 -2.97 15.88
N ALA A 182 -13.60 -2.79 15.13
CA ALA A 182 -14.84 -3.46 15.43
C ALA A 182 -14.63 -4.97 15.36
N ARG A 183 -15.13 -5.71 16.33
CA ARG A 183 -14.85 -7.13 16.46
C ARG A 183 -16.05 -8.01 16.07
N PRO A 184 -15.85 -9.19 15.51
CA PRO A 184 -14.55 -9.86 15.30
C PRO A 184 -13.70 -9.17 14.22
N MET A 185 -12.39 -9.04 14.50
CA MET A 185 -11.40 -8.57 13.55
C MET A 185 -10.65 -9.76 12.97
N VAL A 186 -10.68 -9.90 11.65
CA VAL A 186 -10.04 -10.98 10.92
C VAL A 186 -8.95 -10.40 10.01
N ALA A 187 -7.74 -10.91 10.13
CA ALA A 187 -6.64 -10.54 9.26
C ALA A 187 -6.28 -11.72 8.35
N ILE A 188 -5.89 -11.41 7.12
CA ILE A 188 -5.43 -12.40 6.13
C ILE A 188 -4.01 -12.02 5.72
N VAL A 189 -3.07 -12.93 5.92
CA VAL A 189 -1.67 -12.77 5.50
C VAL A 189 -1.31 -13.94 4.59
N GLY A 190 -1.24 -13.68 3.30
CA GLY A 190 -0.78 -14.62 2.31
C GLY A 190 0.61 -14.26 1.81
N GLY A 191 1.32 -15.22 1.30
CA GLY A 191 2.66 -15.01 0.74
C GLY A 191 3.47 -16.27 0.72
N SER A 192 4.68 -16.20 0.20
CA SER A 192 5.54 -17.38 0.02
C SER A 192 6.30 -17.75 1.28
N LYS A 193 6.68 -16.80 2.13
CA LYS A 193 7.60 -17.03 3.23
C LYS A 193 7.17 -16.37 4.54
N VAL A 194 7.21 -17.13 5.62
CA VAL A 194 7.03 -16.63 6.99
C VAL A 194 8.11 -15.59 7.33
N SER A 195 9.37 -15.83 6.94
CA SER A 195 10.50 -14.94 7.23
C SER A 195 10.30 -13.53 6.72
N THR A 196 9.67 -13.35 5.55
CA THR A 196 9.42 -12.04 4.98
C THR A 196 8.20 -11.34 5.58
N LYS A 197 7.32 -12.09 6.26
CA LYS A 197 6.07 -11.60 6.83
C LYS A 197 5.99 -11.77 8.35
N LEU A 198 7.09 -12.18 9.00
CA LEU A 198 7.08 -12.52 10.42
C LEU A 198 6.62 -11.34 11.29
N THR A 199 7.11 -10.14 11.02
CA THR A 199 6.73 -8.94 11.78
C THR A 199 5.25 -8.59 11.58
N VAL A 200 4.73 -8.77 10.36
CA VAL A 200 3.31 -8.60 10.06
C VAL A 200 2.46 -9.61 10.82
N LEU A 201 2.87 -10.89 10.78
CA LEU A 201 2.18 -11.98 11.48
C LEU A 201 2.16 -11.74 12.99
N ASP A 202 3.29 -11.36 13.58
CA ASP A 202 3.39 -11.04 15.00
C ASP A 202 2.49 -9.86 15.39
N SER A 203 2.54 -8.78 14.65
CA SER A 203 1.74 -7.58 14.92
C SER A 203 0.25 -7.90 14.85
N LEU A 204 -0.18 -8.58 13.78
CA LEU A 204 -1.59 -8.92 13.59
C LEU A 204 -2.09 -9.98 14.55
N SER A 205 -1.24 -10.92 14.99
CA SER A 205 -1.62 -11.94 15.98
C SER A 205 -2.05 -11.34 17.32
N LYS A 206 -1.56 -10.14 17.63
CA LYS A 206 -1.91 -9.41 18.86
C LYS A 206 -3.20 -8.61 18.75
N ILE A 207 -3.65 -8.33 17.54
CA ILE A 207 -4.81 -7.46 17.26
C ILE A 207 -6.01 -8.29 16.79
N ALA A 208 -5.78 -9.26 15.92
CA ALA A 208 -6.83 -10.04 15.28
C ALA A 208 -7.45 -11.07 16.22
N ASP A 209 -8.75 -11.24 16.12
CA ASP A 209 -9.46 -12.36 16.76
C ASP A 209 -9.17 -13.66 16.04
N GLN A 210 -9.03 -13.61 14.71
CA GLN A 210 -8.61 -14.75 13.88
C GLN A 210 -7.62 -14.26 12.82
N LEU A 211 -6.59 -15.06 12.57
CA LEU A 211 -5.55 -14.78 11.58
C LEU A 211 -5.55 -15.89 10.53
N ILE A 212 -5.94 -15.55 9.33
CA ILE A 212 -5.93 -16.45 8.17
C ILE A 212 -4.58 -16.35 7.50
N VAL A 213 -3.96 -17.49 7.21
CA VAL A 213 -2.69 -17.59 6.50
C VAL A 213 -2.88 -18.23 5.14
N GLY A 214 -2.06 -17.84 4.16
CA GLY A 214 -2.18 -18.33 2.79
C GLY A 214 -0.84 -18.58 2.13
N GLY A 215 -0.85 -19.38 1.06
CA GLY A 215 0.35 -19.68 0.26
C GLY A 215 1.41 -20.47 0.99
N GLY A 216 2.68 -20.17 0.74
CA GLY A 216 3.81 -20.82 1.42
C GLY A 216 3.82 -20.61 2.93
N ILE A 217 3.27 -19.50 3.39
CA ILE A 217 3.07 -19.23 4.82
C ILE A 217 2.15 -20.29 5.40
N ALA A 218 0.98 -20.53 4.79
CA ALA A 218 0.05 -21.58 5.22
C ALA A 218 0.70 -22.96 5.23
N ASN A 219 1.51 -23.26 4.24
CA ASN A 219 2.22 -24.56 4.15
C ASN A 219 3.17 -24.76 5.34
N THR A 220 3.82 -23.70 5.80
CA THR A 220 4.67 -23.75 7.00
C THR A 220 3.82 -24.05 8.25
N PHE A 221 2.62 -23.50 8.36
CA PHE A 221 1.68 -23.81 9.44
C PHE A 221 1.14 -25.23 9.35
N VAL A 222 0.86 -25.73 8.15
CA VAL A 222 0.46 -27.13 7.94
C VAL A 222 1.56 -28.08 8.41
N ALA A 223 2.83 -27.78 8.05
CA ALA A 223 3.98 -28.54 8.54
C ALA A 223 4.12 -28.45 10.05
N ALA A 224 3.85 -27.29 10.65
CA ALA A 224 3.88 -27.09 12.10
C ALA A 224 2.86 -27.97 12.84
N GLN A 225 1.77 -28.33 12.19
CA GLN A 225 0.78 -29.26 12.74
C GLN A 225 1.14 -30.74 12.53
N GLY A 226 2.31 -31.02 11.97
CA GLY A 226 2.84 -32.38 11.81
C GLY A 226 2.48 -33.06 10.49
N HIS A 227 1.90 -32.34 9.53
CA HIS A 227 1.56 -32.91 8.23
C HIS A 227 2.74 -32.85 7.26
N ASN A 228 2.80 -33.84 6.36
CA ASN A 228 3.74 -33.84 5.24
C ASN A 228 3.27 -32.83 4.19
N VAL A 229 4.15 -31.89 3.81
CA VAL A 229 3.86 -30.90 2.77
C VAL A 229 4.54 -31.22 1.42
N GLY A 230 5.22 -32.37 1.33
CA GLY A 230 5.88 -32.84 0.11
C GLY A 230 6.90 -31.84 -0.43
N LYS A 231 6.74 -31.47 -1.70
CA LYS A 231 7.58 -30.49 -2.39
C LYS A 231 7.04 -29.05 -2.28
N SER A 232 6.07 -28.83 -1.42
CA SER A 232 5.49 -27.49 -1.24
C SER A 232 6.52 -26.49 -0.82
N LEU A 233 6.34 -25.24 -1.29
CA LEU A 233 7.09 -24.11 -0.76
C LEU A 233 6.74 -23.90 0.71
N TYR A 234 7.71 -24.04 1.60
CA TYR A 234 7.57 -23.75 3.03
C TYR A 234 8.96 -23.54 3.65
N GLU A 235 8.98 -23.02 4.86
CA GLU A 235 10.24 -22.76 5.57
C GLU A 235 10.37 -23.69 6.77
N ALA A 236 11.18 -24.76 6.63
CA ALA A 236 11.41 -25.73 7.69
C ALA A 236 11.98 -25.09 8.96
N ASP A 237 12.85 -24.08 8.81
CA ASP A 237 13.50 -23.38 9.92
C ASP A 237 12.52 -22.51 10.74
N LEU A 238 11.34 -22.23 10.20
CA LEU A 238 10.33 -21.40 10.86
C LEU A 238 9.09 -22.15 11.35
N VAL A 239 9.15 -23.49 11.30
CA VAL A 239 8.07 -24.34 11.82
C VAL A 239 7.84 -24.07 13.32
N ASP A 240 8.90 -23.91 14.11
CA ASP A 240 8.78 -23.61 15.54
C ASP A 240 8.13 -22.24 15.79
N GLU A 241 8.43 -21.26 14.95
CA GLU A 241 7.81 -19.95 15.00
C GLU A 241 6.31 -20.01 14.66
N ALA A 242 5.95 -20.82 13.67
CA ALA A 242 4.56 -21.09 13.34
C ALA A 242 3.80 -21.75 14.51
N LYS A 243 4.44 -22.71 15.19
CA LYS A 243 3.88 -23.32 16.40
C LYS A 243 3.63 -22.30 17.50
N ARG A 244 4.57 -21.37 17.70
CA ARG A 244 4.42 -20.29 18.67
C ARG A 244 3.19 -19.43 18.34
N LEU A 245 3.04 -19.03 17.09
CA LEU A 245 1.91 -18.21 16.65
C LEU A 245 0.57 -18.92 16.83
N LEU A 246 0.53 -20.24 16.60
CA LEU A 246 -0.67 -21.06 16.83
C LEU A 246 -1.12 -21.04 18.30
N THR A 247 -0.22 -20.80 19.25
CA THR A 247 -0.56 -20.71 20.68
C THR A 247 -1.02 -19.30 21.10
N THR A 248 -0.73 -18.27 20.30
CA THR A 248 -1.00 -16.87 20.66
C THR A 248 -2.23 -16.29 19.97
N CYS A 249 -2.68 -16.91 18.89
CA CYS A 249 -3.80 -16.43 18.09
C CYS A 249 -4.56 -17.62 17.48
N ASP A 250 -5.86 -17.44 17.26
CA ASP A 250 -6.67 -18.41 16.54
C ASP A 250 -6.35 -18.32 15.04
N ILE A 251 -5.66 -19.34 14.54
CA ILE A 251 -5.25 -19.44 13.13
C ILE A 251 -5.91 -20.68 12.52
N PRO A 252 -6.98 -20.52 11.73
CA PRO A 252 -7.65 -21.64 11.07
C PRO A 252 -6.81 -22.18 9.92
N VAL A 253 -5.96 -23.17 10.22
CA VAL A 253 -5.07 -23.82 9.23
C VAL A 253 -5.90 -24.69 8.29
N PRO A 254 -5.59 -24.72 6.97
CA PRO A 254 -6.32 -25.56 6.03
C PRO A 254 -6.35 -27.04 6.42
N THR A 255 -7.50 -27.68 6.26
CA THR A 255 -7.70 -29.12 6.50
C THR A 255 -7.72 -29.92 5.19
N ASP A 256 -8.01 -29.27 4.08
CA ASP A 256 -7.93 -29.83 2.73
C ASP A 256 -7.22 -28.83 1.80
N VAL A 257 -6.65 -29.38 0.75
CA VAL A 257 -5.77 -28.64 -0.16
C VAL A 257 -5.95 -29.13 -1.60
N ARG A 258 -5.51 -28.29 -2.56
CA ARG A 258 -5.31 -28.70 -3.94
C ARG A 258 -3.82 -28.79 -4.21
N VAL A 259 -3.42 -29.95 -4.72
CA VAL A 259 -2.02 -30.27 -4.97
C VAL A 259 -1.76 -30.56 -6.45
N ALA A 260 -0.51 -30.40 -6.85
CA ALA A 260 0.00 -30.83 -8.16
C ALA A 260 1.40 -31.40 -7.99
N THR A 261 1.86 -32.18 -8.94
CA THR A 261 3.24 -32.71 -8.96
C THR A 261 4.21 -31.77 -9.63
N GLU A 262 3.71 -30.71 -10.27
CA GLU A 262 4.49 -29.76 -11.06
C GLU A 262 3.93 -28.34 -10.83
N PHE A 263 4.82 -27.35 -10.75
CA PHE A 263 4.44 -25.94 -10.68
C PHE A 263 4.25 -25.43 -12.11
N SER A 264 3.03 -25.54 -12.62
CA SER A 264 2.69 -25.18 -13.98
C SER A 264 1.25 -24.67 -14.06
N GLU A 265 1.04 -23.68 -14.91
CA GLU A 265 -0.28 -23.11 -15.18
C GLU A 265 -1.31 -24.16 -15.68
N THR A 266 -0.83 -25.21 -16.35
CA THR A 266 -1.66 -26.28 -16.90
C THR A 266 -1.70 -27.53 -16.04
N ALA A 267 -0.97 -27.58 -14.93
CA ALA A 267 -0.95 -28.74 -14.05
C ALA A 267 -2.37 -29.04 -13.52
N PRO A 268 -2.82 -30.31 -13.59
CA PRO A 268 -4.11 -30.67 -13.02
C PRO A 268 -4.08 -30.61 -11.50
N ALA A 269 -5.17 -30.11 -10.91
CA ALA A 269 -5.32 -30.01 -9.47
C ALA A 269 -5.98 -31.24 -8.90
N THR A 270 -5.45 -31.75 -7.79
CA THR A 270 -6.06 -32.86 -7.05
C THR A 270 -6.47 -32.35 -5.67
N LEU A 271 -7.75 -32.46 -5.35
CA LEU A 271 -8.30 -32.11 -4.03
C LEU A 271 -8.07 -33.29 -3.07
N LYS A 272 -7.48 -33.00 -1.92
CA LYS A 272 -7.24 -34.03 -0.89
C LYS A 272 -7.13 -33.44 0.51
N SER A 273 -7.24 -34.28 1.53
CA SER A 273 -6.94 -33.92 2.90
C SER A 273 -5.46 -33.56 3.06
N VAL A 274 -5.14 -32.62 3.96
CA VAL A 274 -3.74 -32.29 4.29
C VAL A 274 -2.96 -33.51 4.81
N SER A 275 -3.64 -34.51 5.38
CA SER A 275 -2.99 -35.74 5.85
C SER A 275 -2.56 -36.69 4.73
N ASP A 276 -3.03 -36.48 3.51
CA ASP A 276 -2.82 -37.35 2.36
C ASP A 276 -1.82 -36.81 1.33
N VAL A 277 -1.18 -35.68 1.61
CA VAL A 277 -0.19 -35.07 0.71
C VAL A 277 1.04 -35.97 0.59
N LYS A 278 1.42 -36.28 -0.66
CA LYS A 278 2.56 -37.16 -0.97
C LYS A 278 3.86 -36.36 -1.13
N GLU A 279 4.99 -37.09 -1.04
CA GLU A 279 6.34 -36.50 -1.15
C GLU A 279 6.60 -35.75 -2.46
N ASP A 280 5.97 -36.17 -3.56
CA ASP A 280 6.14 -35.56 -4.88
C ASP A 280 5.11 -34.47 -5.20
N GLU A 281 4.25 -34.14 -4.24
CA GLU A 281 3.18 -33.17 -4.42
C GLU A 281 3.50 -31.81 -3.82
N GLN A 282 2.97 -30.75 -4.45
CA GLN A 282 3.03 -29.37 -3.96
C GLN A 282 1.63 -28.89 -3.66
N ILE A 283 1.46 -28.23 -2.52
CA ILE A 283 0.21 -27.53 -2.18
C ILE A 283 0.21 -26.18 -2.90
N LEU A 284 -0.76 -25.97 -3.79
CA LEU A 284 -0.87 -24.75 -4.59
C LEU A 284 -2.16 -23.95 -4.32
N ASP A 285 -3.11 -24.52 -3.57
CA ASP A 285 -4.34 -23.85 -3.14
C ASP A 285 -4.92 -24.57 -1.91
N ILE A 286 -5.81 -23.89 -1.21
CA ILE A 286 -6.66 -24.51 -0.19
C ILE A 286 -7.79 -25.30 -0.84
N GLY A 287 -8.32 -26.28 -0.13
CA GLY A 287 -9.45 -27.07 -0.60
C GLY A 287 -10.80 -26.39 -0.37
N ASP A 288 -11.86 -27.04 -0.85
CA ASP A 288 -13.22 -26.51 -0.79
C ASP A 288 -13.76 -26.35 0.64
N ALA A 289 -13.51 -27.32 1.49
CA ALA A 289 -13.95 -27.28 2.89
C ALA A 289 -13.25 -26.16 3.66
N SER A 290 -11.94 -26.02 3.46
CA SER A 290 -11.14 -24.96 4.06
C SER A 290 -11.60 -23.58 3.57
N ALA A 291 -11.83 -23.43 2.27
CA ALA A 291 -12.29 -22.16 1.69
C ALA A 291 -13.67 -21.77 2.27
N GLN A 292 -14.58 -22.72 2.40
CA GLN A 292 -15.90 -22.47 2.98
C GLN A 292 -15.82 -22.06 4.45
N GLN A 293 -14.94 -22.71 5.22
CA GLN A 293 -14.72 -22.32 6.62
C GLN A 293 -14.22 -20.86 6.71
N LEU A 294 -13.28 -20.49 5.87
CA LEU A 294 -12.78 -19.09 5.82
C LEU A 294 -13.88 -18.13 5.39
N ALA A 295 -14.69 -18.50 4.41
CA ALA A 295 -15.82 -17.67 3.97
C ALA A 295 -16.82 -17.42 5.12
N ASP A 296 -17.10 -18.42 5.92
CA ASP A 296 -18.01 -18.30 7.08
C ASP A 296 -17.42 -17.38 8.15
N ILE A 297 -16.12 -17.47 8.40
CA ILE A 297 -15.41 -16.56 9.31
C ILE A 297 -15.52 -15.11 8.83
N LEU A 298 -15.26 -14.90 7.55
CA LEU A 298 -15.27 -13.56 6.94
C LEU A 298 -16.68 -12.95 6.92
N LYS A 299 -17.69 -13.76 6.71
CA LYS A 299 -19.09 -13.32 6.75
C LYS A 299 -19.47 -12.72 8.09
N ASN A 300 -18.97 -13.27 9.18
CA ASN A 300 -19.28 -12.85 10.55
C ASN A 300 -18.32 -11.79 11.10
N ALA A 301 -17.29 -11.41 10.35
CA ALA A 301 -16.33 -10.41 10.76
C ALA A 301 -16.94 -9.00 10.75
N LYS A 302 -16.41 -8.11 11.58
CA LYS A 302 -16.75 -6.67 11.58
C LYS A 302 -15.62 -5.83 11.00
N THR A 303 -14.39 -6.32 11.05
CA THR A 303 -13.23 -5.71 10.44
C THR A 303 -12.43 -6.78 9.73
N ILE A 304 -12.02 -6.53 8.49
CA ILE A 304 -11.17 -7.42 7.70
C ILE A 304 -9.96 -6.64 7.19
N LEU A 305 -8.76 -7.17 7.46
CA LEU A 305 -7.53 -6.68 6.85
C LEU A 305 -7.00 -7.77 5.93
N TRP A 306 -6.91 -7.48 4.64
CA TRP A 306 -6.54 -8.45 3.61
C TRP A 306 -5.20 -8.11 2.97
N ASN A 307 -4.20 -8.97 3.19
CA ASN A 307 -2.87 -8.88 2.60
C ASN A 307 -2.41 -10.24 2.10
N GLY A 308 -2.64 -10.52 0.84
CA GLY A 308 -2.14 -11.68 0.14
C GLY A 308 -3.15 -12.78 -0.15
N PRO A 309 -2.89 -13.60 -1.17
CA PRO A 309 -3.76 -14.68 -1.60
C PRO A 309 -3.61 -15.93 -0.72
N VAL A 310 -4.55 -16.87 -0.86
CA VAL A 310 -4.51 -18.16 -0.16
C VAL A 310 -4.06 -19.31 -1.06
N GLY A 311 -3.69 -19.03 -2.30
CA GLY A 311 -3.19 -20.00 -3.27
C GLY A 311 -2.54 -19.31 -4.46
N VAL A 312 -2.08 -20.09 -5.42
CA VAL A 312 -1.49 -19.59 -6.67
C VAL A 312 -2.62 -19.22 -7.63
N PHE A 313 -3.29 -18.11 -7.33
CA PHE A 313 -4.52 -17.72 -8.02
C PHE A 313 -4.31 -17.32 -9.49
N GLU A 314 -3.07 -17.02 -9.89
CA GLU A 314 -2.70 -16.76 -11.27
C GLU A 314 -2.92 -17.99 -12.16
N PHE A 315 -2.82 -19.18 -11.56
CA PHE A 315 -3.10 -20.43 -12.25
C PHE A 315 -4.59 -20.78 -12.13
N PRO A 316 -5.34 -20.90 -13.22
CA PRO A 316 -6.79 -21.17 -13.16
C PRO A 316 -7.18 -22.36 -12.30
N ASN A 317 -6.39 -23.43 -12.33
CA ASN A 317 -6.67 -24.66 -11.55
C ASN A 317 -6.47 -24.50 -10.04
N PHE A 318 -5.78 -23.43 -9.60
CA PHE A 318 -5.43 -23.16 -8.20
C PHE A 318 -5.96 -21.80 -7.74
N ARG A 319 -6.99 -21.30 -8.40
CA ARG A 319 -7.61 -19.97 -8.18
C ARG A 319 -8.79 -20.02 -7.23
N LYS A 320 -9.45 -21.16 -7.11
CA LYS A 320 -10.75 -21.28 -6.45
C LYS A 320 -10.75 -20.84 -4.98
N GLY A 321 -9.71 -21.18 -4.23
CA GLY A 321 -9.59 -20.77 -2.83
C GLY A 321 -9.56 -19.25 -2.67
N THR A 322 -8.71 -18.59 -3.42
CA THR A 322 -8.60 -17.12 -3.40
C THR A 322 -9.90 -16.45 -3.89
N GLU A 323 -10.55 -17.02 -4.91
CA GLU A 323 -11.82 -16.51 -5.41
C GLU A 323 -12.93 -16.58 -4.35
N ILE A 324 -13.05 -17.71 -3.65
CA ILE A 324 -14.04 -17.88 -2.57
C ILE A 324 -13.78 -16.88 -1.44
N VAL A 325 -12.52 -16.73 -1.02
CA VAL A 325 -12.13 -15.78 0.03
C VAL A 325 -12.41 -14.34 -0.42
N ALA A 326 -12.01 -13.99 -1.64
CA ALA A 326 -12.23 -12.66 -2.19
C ALA A 326 -13.72 -12.29 -2.25
N ASN A 327 -14.56 -13.20 -2.73
CA ASN A 327 -16.00 -12.98 -2.80
C ASN A 327 -16.63 -12.92 -1.40
N ALA A 328 -16.13 -13.68 -0.46
CA ALA A 328 -16.60 -13.61 0.93
C ALA A 328 -16.28 -12.25 1.57
N ILE A 329 -15.11 -11.69 1.29
CA ILE A 329 -14.74 -10.34 1.74
C ILE A 329 -15.68 -9.31 1.08
N ALA A 330 -15.87 -9.43 -0.23
CA ALA A 330 -16.73 -8.52 -1.00
C ALA A 330 -18.18 -8.51 -0.49
N ASP A 331 -18.70 -9.67 -0.11
CA ASP A 331 -20.07 -9.85 0.34
C ASP A 331 -20.25 -9.59 1.84
N SER A 332 -19.16 -9.48 2.60
CA SER A 332 -19.20 -9.21 4.03
C SER A 332 -19.63 -7.77 4.33
N GLU A 333 -20.38 -7.58 5.42
CA GLU A 333 -20.74 -6.25 5.92
C GLU A 333 -19.60 -5.59 6.72
N ALA A 334 -18.47 -6.27 6.88
CA ALA A 334 -17.32 -5.77 7.61
C ALA A 334 -16.72 -4.53 6.94
N PHE A 335 -16.08 -3.68 7.75
CA PHE A 335 -15.13 -2.71 7.21
C PHE A 335 -13.90 -3.48 6.71
N SER A 336 -13.66 -3.44 5.41
CA SER A 336 -12.55 -4.18 4.78
C SER A 336 -11.49 -3.23 4.25
N ILE A 337 -10.22 -3.53 4.57
CA ILE A 337 -9.07 -2.84 4.01
C ILE A 337 -8.16 -3.86 3.36
N ALA A 338 -7.73 -3.58 2.13
CA ALA A 338 -6.85 -4.45 1.36
C ALA A 338 -5.60 -3.68 0.94
N GLY A 339 -4.47 -4.36 0.93
CA GLY A 339 -3.20 -3.80 0.48
C GLY A 339 -2.22 -4.88 0.05
N GLY A 340 -1.21 -4.46 -0.72
CA GLY A 340 -0.21 -5.34 -1.31
C GLY A 340 -0.51 -5.66 -2.77
N GLY A 341 0.56 -5.84 -3.57
CA GLY A 341 0.44 -6.01 -5.03
C GLY A 341 -0.39 -7.22 -5.44
N ASP A 342 -0.18 -8.36 -4.81
CA ASP A 342 -0.93 -9.59 -5.12
C ASP A 342 -2.41 -9.44 -4.73
N THR A 343 -2.71 -8.74 -3.65
CA THR A 343 -4.07 -8.48 -3.21
C THR A 343 -4.81 -7.62 -4.23
N LEU A 344 -4.16 -6.56 -4.71
CA LEU A 344 -4.73 -5.68 -5.73
C LEU A 344 -4.97 -6.42 -7.04
N ALA A 345 -4.04 -7.30 -7.41
CA ALA A 345 -4.20 -8.16 -8.60
C ALA A 345 -5.40 -9.09 -8.48
N ALA A 346 -5.63 -9.69 -7.31
CA ALA A 346 -6.79 -10.53 -7.06
C ALA A 346 -8.10 -9.71 -7.11
N ILE A 347 -8.11 -8.52 -6.53
CA ILE A 347 -9.26 -7.60 -6.57
C ILE A 347 -9.64 -7.27 -8.01
N ASP A 348 -8.66 -6.96 -8.85
CA ASP A 348 -8.87 -6.67 -10.26
C ASP A 348 -9.39 -7.89 -11.02
N LEU A 349 -8.78 -9.05 -10.80
CA LEU A 349 -9.17 -10.30 -11.45
C LEU A 349 -10.63 -10.66 -11.17
N PHE A 350 -11.08 -10.49 -9.94
CA PHE A 350 -12.44 -10.85 -9.53
C PHE A 350 -13.44 -9.70 -9.63
N GLY A 351 -12.98 -8.50 -10.01
CA GLY A 351 -13.85 -7.34 -10.27
C GLY A 351 -14.60 -6.85 -9.02
N ILE A 352 -13.98 -6.87 -7.84
CA ILE A 352 -14.63 -6.58 -6.55
C ILE A 352 -14.17 -5.26 -5.90
N ALA A 353 -13.45 -4.41 -6.64
CA ALA A 353 -12.87 -3.18 -6.08
C ALA A 353 -13.91 -2.28 -5.37
N ASP A 354 -15.09 -2.15 -5.94
CA ASP A 354 -16.17 -1.31 -5.40
C ASP A 354 -16.84 -1.89 -4.13
N LYS A 355 -16.56 -3.14 -3.81
CA LYS A 355 -17.09 -3.82 -2.60
C LYS A 355 -16.10 -3.88 -1.46
N ILE A 356 -14.87 -3.43 -1.65
CA ILE A 356 -13.86 -3.31 -0.59
C ILE A 356 -13.94 -1.90 -0.02
N SER A 357 -14.03 -1.78 1.30
CA SER A 357 -14.22 -0.48 1.96
C SER A 357 -13.07 0.49 1.70
N TYR A 358 -11.84 0.01 1.72
CA TYR A 358 -10.65 0.79 1.40
C TYR A 358 -9.57 -0.08 0.76
N ILE A 359 -9.01 0.38 -0.36
CA ILE A 359 -7.91 -0.30 -1.04
C ILE A 359 -6.68 0.58 -0.92
N SER A 360 -5.66 0.09 -0.19
CA SER A 360 -4.40 0.80 -0.05
C SER A 360 -3.52 0.57 -1.28
N THR A 361 -2.99 1.65 -1.83
CA THR A 361 -1.98 1.60 -2.88
C THR A 361 -0.57 1.84 -2.32
N GLY A 362 -0.45 1.89 -0.99
CA GLY A 362 0.77 2.27 -0.29
C GLY A 362 1.91 1.24 -0.32
N GLY A 363 1.65 0.01 -0.72
CA GLY A 363 2.68 -1.03 -0.84
C GLY A 363 3.50 -1.22 0.44
N GLY A 364 4.80 -0.87 0.38
CA GLY A 364 5.71 -1.00 1.52
C GLY A 364 5.30 -0.18 2.75
N ALA A 365 4.78 1.02 2.54
CA ALA A 365 4.32 1.86 3.65
C ALA A 365 3.10 1.23 4.36
N PHE A 366 2.19 0.63 3.60
CA PHE A 366 1.06 -0.12 4.16
C PHE A 366 1.55 -1.26 5.06
N LEU A 367 2.49 -2.07 4.57
CA LEU A 367 3.05 -3.19 5.33
C LEU A 367 3.78 -2.72 6.58
N GLU A 368 4.60 -1.67 6.49
CA GLU A 368 5.30 -1.12 7.65
C GLU A 368 4.34 -0.57 8.69
N PHE A 369 3.26 0.06 8.27
CA PHE A 369 2.23 0.52 9.20
C PHE A 369 1.55 -0.66 9.91
N VAL A 370 1.21 -1.71 9.17
CA VAL A 370 0.62 -2.95 9.73
C VAL A 370 1.56 -3.63 10.70
N GLU A 371 2.87 -3.58 10.44
CA GLU A 371 3.92 -4.09 11.35
C GLU A 371 4.05 -3.28 12.63
N GLY A 372 3.36 -2.15 12.75
CA GLY A 372 3.45 -1.27 13.90
C GLY A 372 4.63 -0.31 13.85
N LYS A 373 5.31 -0.20 12.72
CA LYS A 373 6.43 0.72 12.56
C LYS A 373 5.94 2.16 12.46
N VAL A 374 6.75 3.08 12.97
CA VAL A 374 6.52 4.51 12.81
C VAL A 374 6.87 4.92 11.38
N LEU A 375 5.96 5.59 10.70
CA LEU A 375 6.22 6.16 9.38
C LEU A 375 6.80 7.57 9.56
N PRO A 376 8.05 7.83 9.16
CA PRO A 376 8.71 9.12 9.43
C PRO A 376 7.94 10.35 8.96
N ALA A 377 7.38 10.30 7.76
CA ALA A 377 6.63 11.43 7.23
C ALA A 377 5.37 11.73 8.06
N VAL A 378 4.68 10.70 8.53
CA VAL A 378 3.48 10.83 9.37
C VAL A 378 3.85 11.33 10.76
N ALA A 379 4.89 10.75 11.37
CA ALA A 379 5.36 11.16 12.69
C ALA A 379 5.73 12.64 12.73
N MET A 380 6.35 13.17 11.68
CA MET A 380 6.69 14.59 11.58
C MET A 380 5.45 15.47 11.48
N LEU A 381 4.43 15.05 10.72
CA LEU A 381 3.16 15.76 10.65
C LEU A 381 2.46 15.81 12.02
N GLU A 382 2.50 14.69 12.74
CA GLU A 382 1.94 14.63 14.10
C GLU A 382 2.68 15.56 15.07
N GLU A 383 4.01 15.60 15.01
CA GLU A 383 4.82 16.51 15.80
C GLU A 383 4.49 17.97 15.50
N ARG A 384 4.33 18.31 14.22
CA ARG A 384 3.98 19.67 13.79
C ARG A 384 2.55 20.07 14.19
N ALA A 385 1.64 19.11 14.32
CA ALA A 385 0.27 19.37 14.77
C ALA A 385 0.19 19.74 16.26
N LYS A 386 1.23 19.44 17.05
CA LYS A 386 1.28 19.76 18.47
C LYS A 386 1.78 21.18 18.75
N LYS A 387 2.33 21.85 17.77
CA LYS A 387 2.83 23.24 17.85
C LYS A 387 1.76 24.16 17.30
#